data_280695bf8f0e48a55fbc2892a0cc3e83
#
_entry.id   280695bf8f0e48a55fbc2892a0cc3e83
#
_cell.length_a   1.000
_cell.length_b   1.000
_cell.length_c   1.000
_cell.angle_alpha   90.00
_cell.angle_beta   90.00
_cell.angle_gamma   90.00
#
_symmetry.space_group_name_H-M   'P 1'
#
loop_
_entity.id
_entity.type
_entity.pdbx_description
1 polymer ?
#
loop_
_entity_poly.entity_id
_entity_poly.type
_entity_poly.pdbx_seq_one_letter_code
_entity_poly.pdbx_strand_id
1 'polypeptide(L)'
;MAASSGLWGSEDPSRWAAVLARHGAVLRARSGARGRLEALDRWYREELPAAIKGRAQKHVTREELQQLLAWKLARGRFRPRLQQLVAANSPELVVQRSATAFSLLPDVRAAVTELCALRGVGPATASAVLAVGAPEVAAFMSDEAVAGVPGLPALQYTLKHYLLYLSQVRERAAALSQASASGLWTPHLVETALWTWVVGQKLCPNLMPELSPSQATQQDTRPARKHRTQAK
;
A
#
# COMPACT_ATOMS: atom_id res chain seq x y z
N MET A 1 -18.60 -8.74 19.80
CA MET A 1 -17.95 -8.94 18.49
C MET A 1 -16.48 -8.69 18.66
N ALA A 2 -15.66 -9.73 18.57
CA ALA A 2 -14.22 -9.62 18.73
C ALA A 2 -13.66 -8.69 17.63
N ALA A 3 -13.03 -7.59 18.05
CA ALA A 3 -12.28 -6.74 17.15
C ALA A 3 -11.24 -7.62 16.45
N SER A 4 -11.33 -7.75 15.15
CA SER A 4 -10.40 -8.55 14.37
C SER A 4 -8.99 -8.05 14.64
N SER A 5 -8.16 -8.90 15.19
CA SER A 5 -6.73 -8.72 15.43
C SER A 5 -5.94 -8.70 14.10
N GLY A 6 -6.41 -7.91 13.13
CA GLY A 6 -5.74 -7.68 11.87
C GLY A 6 -4.55 -6.73 12.03
N LEU A 7 -3.66 -6.70 11.06
CA LEU A 7 -2.48 -5.83 11.05
C LEU A 7 -2.84 -4.35 11.32
N TRP A 8 -3.99 -3.89 10.80
CA TRP A 8 -4.45 -2.51 10.99
C TRP A 8 -4.63 -2.10 12.45
N GLY A 9 -5.01 -3.04 13.32
CA GLY A 9 -5.19 -2.78 14.75
C GLY A 9 -3.87 -2.61 15.53
N SER A 10 -2.72 -2.87 14.92
CA SER A 10 -1.41 -2.73 15.57
C SER A 10 -0.82 -1.35 15.32
N GLU A 11 -0.41 -0.68 16.39
CA GLU A 11 0.35 0.59 16.33
C GLU A 11 1.86 0.38 16.38
N ASP A 12 2.31 -0.86 16.56
CA ASP A 12 3.72 -1.23 16.65
C ASP A 12 4.35 -1.34 15.25
N PRO A 13 5.30 -0.43 14.87
CA PRO A 13 5.96 -0.47 13.57
C PRO A 13 6.73 -1.77 13.31
N SER A 14 7.20 -2.46 14.35
CA SER A 14 7.95 -3.72 14.21
C SER A 14 7.09 -4.84 13.63
N ARG A 15 5.82 -4.88 13.97
CA ARG A 15 4.85 -5.84 13.43
C ARG A 15 4.58 -5.58 11.95
N TRP A 16 4.43 -4.32 11.57
CA TRP A 16 4.27 -3.92 10.17
C TRP A 16 5.53 -4.27 9.35
N ALA A 17 6.71 -4.01 9.90
CA ALA A 17 7.99 -4.38 9.28
C ALA A 17 8.14 -5.89 9.14
N ALA A 18 7.74 -6.68 10.15
CA ALA A 18 7.76 -8.14 10.09
C ALA A 18 6.84 -8.69 8.98
N VAL A 19 5.65 -8.08 8.78
CA VAL A 19 4.75 -8.43 7.67
C VAL A 19 5.39 -8.02 6.34
N LEU A 20 5.92 -6.82 6.22
CA LEU A 20 6.56 -6.31 5.00
C LEU A 20 7.74 -7.20 4.58
N ALA A 21 8.52 -7.70 5.53
CA ALA A 21 9.62 -8.64 5.27
C ALA A 21 9.15 -9.97 4.64
N ARG A 22 7.87 -10.32 4.74
CA ARG A 22 7.28 -11.52 4.11
C ARG A 22 6.79 -11.27 2.68
N HIS A 23 6.84 -10.01 2.20
CA HIS A 23 6.32 -9.63 0.88
C HIS A 23 6.81 -10.55 -0.24
N GLY A 24 8.11 -10.82 -0.34
CA GLY A 24 8.67 -11.68 -1.37
C GLY A 24 8.16 -13.13 -1.31
N ALA A 25 7.97 -13.69 -0.11
CA ALA A 25 7.42 -15.04 0.05
C ALA A 25 5.94 -15.10 -0.36
N VAL A 26 5.14 -14.11 0.05
CA VAL A 26 3.73 -14.00 -0.32
C VAL A 26 3.57 -13.77 -1.83
N LEU A 27 4.45 -12.95 -2.42
CA LEU A 27 4.48 -12.70 -3.85
C LEU A 27 4.75 -13.98 -4.66
N ARG A 28 5.73 -14.81 -4.23
CA ARG A 28 5.98 -16.14 -4.82
C ARG A 28 4.77 -17.04 -4.74
N ALA A 29 4.13 -17.11 -3.56
CA ALA A 29 2.91 -17.91 -3.39
C ALA A 29 1.78 -17.45 -4.33
N ARG A 30 1.64 -16.12 -4.53
CA ARG A 30 0.67 -15.54 -5.46
C ARG A 30 1.03 -15.76 -6.92
N SER A 31 2.32 -15.71 -7.27
CA SER A 31 2.83 -15.87 -8.65
C SER A 31 2.65 -17.28 -9.19
N GLY A 32 2.70 -18.29 -8.31
CA GLY A 32 2.70 -19.69 -8.67
C GLY A 32 3.90 -20.07 -9.56
N ALA A 33 3.84 -21.22 -10.21
CA ALA A 33 4.95 -21.79 -10.97
C ALA A 33 5.45 -20.94 -12.16
N ARG A 34 4.66 -19.98 -12.64
CA ARG A 34 5.03 -19.15 -13.81
C ARG A 34 5.97 -17.97 -13.47
N GLY A 35 6.16 -17.59 -12.21
CA GLY A 35 7.09 -16.57 -11.75
C GLY A 35 6.91 -15.14 -12.33
N ARG A 36 5.95 -14.92 -13.22
CA ARG A 36 5.79 -13.66 -13.95
C ARG A 36 5.54 -12.46 -13.04
N LEU A 37 4.78 -12.65 -11.96
CA LEU A 37 4.45 -11.57 -11.04
C LEU A 37 5.70 -11.09 -10.29
N GLU A 38 6.64 -11.97 -9.94
CA GLU A 38 7.87 -11.60 -9.24
C GLU A 38 8.74 -10.65 -10.07
N ALA A 39 8.91 -10.95 -11.37
CA ALA A 39 9.66 -10.08 -12.27
C ALA A 39 8.97 -8.71 -12.46
N LEU A 40 7.65 -8.70 -12.62
CA LEU A 40 6.86 -7.47 -12.74
C LEU A 40 6.90 -6.64 -11.45
N ASP A 41 6.86 -7.29 -10.28
CA ASP A 41 6.90 -6.59 -8.99
C ASP A 41 8.28 -5.98 -8.71
N ARG A 42 9.36 -6.71 -9.02
CA ARG A 42 10.72 -6.16 -8.94
C ARG A 42 10.86 -4.94 -9.84
N TRP A 43 10.43 -5.03 -11.09
CA TRP A 43 10.44 -3.90 -12.02
C TRP A 43 9.64 -2.70 -11.47
N TYR A 44 8.42 -2.93 -10.98
CA TYR A 44 7.55 -1.89 -10.43
C TYR A 44 8.16 -1.19 -9.21
N ARG A 45 8.86 -1.94 -8.33
CA ARG A 45 9.39 -1.43 -7.06
C ARG A 45 10.81 -0.87 -7.15
N GLU A 46 11.59 -1.29 -8.14
CA GLU A 46 13.01 -0.94 -8.24
C GLU A 46 13.32 -0.16 -9.52
N GLU A 47 12.96 -0.68 -10.68
CA GLU A 47 13.37 -0.13 -11.96
C GLU A 47 12.52 1.08 -12.37
N LEU A 48 11.19 0.97 -12.28
CA LEU A 48 10.29 2.05 -12.66
C LEU A 48 10.47 3.32 -11.82
N PRO A 49 10.55 3.28 -10.46
CA PRO A 49 10.79 4.48 -9.68
C PRO A 49 12.15 5.11 -9.98
N ALA A 50 13.19 4.31 -10.23
CA ALA A 50 14.49 4.81 -10.65
C ALA A 50 14.43 5.53 -12.00
N ALA A 51 13.71 4.95 -12.98
CA ALA A 51 13.49 5.55 -14.28
C ALA A 51 12.73 6.88 -14.17
N ILE A 52 11.64 6.94 -13.41
CA ILE A 52 10.85 8.16 -13.20
C ILE A 52 11.71 9.25 -12.52
N LYS A 53 12.47 8.86 -11.49
CA LYS A 53 13.35 9.80 -10.75
C LYS A 53 14.48 10.36 -11.60
N GLY A 54 15.02 9.55 -12.52
CA GLY A 54 16.12 9.94 -13.40
C GLY A 54 15.73 10.93 -14.52
N ARG A 55 14.45 11.19 -14.73
CA ARG A 55 13.95 12.12 -15.76
C ARG A 55 13.96 13.57 -15.27
N ALA A 56 14.31 14.51 -16.15
CA ALA A 56 14.24 15.94 -15.84
C ALA A 56 12.83 16.37 -15.40
N GLN A 57 11.80 15.80 -16.01
CA GLN A 57 10.41 15.94 -15.62
C GLN A 57 9.83 14.53 -15.36
N LYS A 58 9.35 14.27 -14.16
CA LYS A 58 8.74 12.97 -13.80
C LYS A 58 7.59 12.67 -14.76
N HIS A 59 7.61 11.50 -15.39
CA HIS A 59 6.53 10.97 -16.23
C HIS A 59 6.67 9.44 -16.34
N VAL A 60 5.67 8.78 -16.89
CA VAL A 60 5.74 7.40 -17.37
C VAL A 60 5.59 7.38 -18.89
N THR A 61 6.24 6.42 -19.54
CA THR A 61 6.03 6.17 -20.97
C THR A 61 4.79 5.29 -21.17
N ARG A 62 4.32 5.17 -22.41
CA ARG A 62 3.20 4.27 -22.74
C ARG A 62 3.55 2.80 -22.42
N GLU A 63 4.75 2.39 -22.75
CA GLU A 63 5.28 1.04 -22.49
C GLU A 63 5.34 0.75 -21.00
N GLU A 64 5.81 1.70 -20.20
CA GLU A 64 5.81 1.59 -18.74
C GLU A 64 4.39 1.54 -18.16
N LEU A 65 3.45 2.33 -18.68
CA LEU A 65 2.05 2.27 -18.26
C LEU A 65 1.41 0.92 -18.60
N GLN A 66 1.73 0.34 -19.76
CA GLN A 66 1.29 -1.01 -20.15
C GLN A 66 1.89 -2.09 -19.23
N GLN A 67 3.17 -2.00 -18.90
CA GLN A 67 3.84 -2.92 -18.01
C GLN A 67 3.33 -2.81 -16.56
N LEU A 68 3.09 -1.58 -16.07
CA LEU A 68 2.44 -1.31 -14.78
C LEU A 68 1.05 -1.93 -14.74
N LEU A 69 0.28 -1.81 -15.81
CA LEU A 69 -1.04 -2.46 -15.88
C LEU A 69 -0.92 -3.99 -15.88
N ALA A 70 0.09 -4.56 -16.56
CA ALA A 70 0.35 -6.00 -16.52
C ALA A 70 0.68 -6.47 -15.10
N TRP A 71 1.53 -5.73 -14.36
CA TRP A 71 1.79 -5.95 -12.94
C TRP A 71 0.52 -5.91 -12.10
N LYS A 72 -0.27 -4.84 -12.24
CA LYS A 72 -1.52 -4.65 -11.51
C LYS A 72 -2.51 -5.80 -11.72
N LEU A 73 -2.66 -6.26 -12.95
CA LEU A 73 -3.58 -7.36 -13.31
C LEU A 73 -3.07 -8.72 -12.83
N ALA A 74 -1.75 -8.93 -12.77
CA ALA A 74 -1.15 -10.16 -12.23
C ALA A 74 -1.25 -10.21 -10.70
N ARG A 75 -1.12 -9.07 -10.03
CA ARG A 75 -1.22 -8.92 -8.57
C ARG A 75 -2.66 -9.07 -8.07
N GLY A 76 -3.64 -8.55 -8.82
CA GLY A 76 -5.05 -8.50 -8.45
C GLY A 76 -5.96 -9.29 -9.38
N ARG A 77 -7.04 -8.64 -9.86
CA ARG A 77 -8.04 -9.24 -10.75
C ARG A 77 -7.68 -9.03 -12.23
N PHE A 78 -7.73 -10.09 -13.01
CA PHE A 78 -7.50 -10.04 -14.45
C PHE A 78 -8.65 -9.33 -15.18
N ARG A 79 -8.34 -8.32 -16.02
CA ARG A 79 -9.28 -7.54 -16.83
C ARG A 79 -8.67 -7.27 -18.21
N PRO A 80 -8.80 -8.20 -19.18
CA PRO A 80 -8.03 -8.16 -20.43
C PRO A 80 -8.30 -6.92 -21.30
N ARG A 81 -9.52 -6.39 -21.30
CA ARG A 81 -9.88 -5.19 -22.07
C ARG A 81 -9.10 -3.93 -21.66
N LEU A 82 -8.63 -3.84 -20.41
CA LEU A 82 -7.89 -2.67 -19.97
C LEU A 82 -6.53 -2.52 -20.68
N GLN A 83 -5.85 -3.62 -20.98
CA GLN A 83 -4.58 -3.58 -21.71
C GLN A 83 -4.73 -2.97 -23.10
N GLN A 84 -5.80 -3.35 -23.84
CA GLN A 84 -6.09 -2.79 -25.15
C GLN A 84 -6.42 -1.29 -25.09
N LEU A 85 -7.20 -0.88 -24.07
CA LEU A 85 -7.55 0.54 -23.89
C LEU A 85 -6.32 1.39 -23.57
N VAL A 86 -5.43 0.91 -22.69
CA VAL A 86 -4.19 1.63 -22.34
C VAL A 86 -3.26 1.71 -23.56
N ALA A 87 -3.14 0.61 -24.33
CA ALA A 87 -2.32 0.58 -25.55
C ALA A 87 -2.79 1.55 -26.65
N ALA A 88 -4.08 1.91 -26.64
CA ALA A 88 -4.66 2.85 -27.61
C ALA A 88 -4.35 4.33 -27.35
N ASN A 89 -3.69 4.66 -26.23
CA ASN A 89 -3.20 6.01 -26.02
C ASN A 89 -1.93 6.27 -26.83
N SER A 90 -1.74 7.48 -27.37
CA SER A 90 -0.48 7.83 -28.01
C SER A 90 0.65 7.96 -26.96
N PRO A 91 1.91 7.69 -27.34
CA PRO A 91 3.05 7.84 -26.44
C PRO A 91 3.15 9.24 -25.85
N GLU A 92 2.98 10.26 -26.68
CA GLU A 92 3.08 11.67 -26.31
C GLU A 92 2.01 12.06 -25.29
N LEU A 93 0.77 11.56 -25.47
CA LEU A 93 -0.33 11.82 -24.54
C LEU A 93 -0.06 11.21 -23.16
N VAL A 94 0.49 9.99 -23.11
CA VAL A 94 0.82 9.34 -21.84
C VAL A 94 1.90 10.13 -21.10
N VAL A 95 2.97 10.53 -21.80
CA VAL A 95 4.04 11.35 -21.23
C VAL A 95 3.48 12.68 -20.72
N GLN A 96 2.71 13.40 -21.55
CA GLN A 96 2.14 14.70 -21.20
C GLN A 96 1.24 14.59 -19.94
N ARG A 97 0.26 13.67 -19.94
CA ARG A 97 -0.71 13.53 -18.84
C ARG A 97 -0.02 13.08 -17.55
N SER A 98 0.92 12.17 -17.62
CA SER A 98 1.63 11.72 -16.43
C SER A 98 2.59 12.79 -15.88
N ALA A 99 3.24 13.57 -16.75
CA ALA A 99 4.08 14.70 -16.33
C ALA A 99 3.23 15.77 -15.63
N THR A 100 2.09 16.14 -16.21
CA THR A 100 1.15 17.08 -15.59
C THR A 100 0.67 16.55 -14.23
N ALA A 101 0.29 15.26 -14.15
CA ALA A 101 -0.16 14.65 -12.90
C ALA A 101 0.90 14.71 -11.79
N PHE A 102 2.15 14.40 -12.10
CA PHE A 102 3.24 14.53 -11.13
C PHE A 102 3.51 15.97 -10.71
N SER A 103 3.33 16.94 -11.60
CA SER A 103 3.51 18.36 -11.29
C SER A 103 2.38 18.92 -10.39
N LEU A 104 1.21 18.31 -10.40
CA LEU A 104 0.08 18.70 -9.56
C LEU A 104 0.21 18.24 -8.09
N LEU A 105 1.16 17.33 -7.80
CA LEU A 105 1.37 16.89 -6.42
C LEU A 105 1.86 18.06 -5.54
N PRO A 106 1.40 18.16 -4.30
CA PRO A 106 0.71 17.14 -3.50
C PRO A 106 -0.81 17.06 -3.67
N ASP A 107 -1.45 17.79 -4.60
CA ASP A 107 -2.88 17.64 -4.89
C ASP A 107 -3.15 16.33 -5.63
N VAL A 108 -3.31 15.26 -4.84
CA VAL A 108 -3.57 13.92 -5.38
C VAL A 108 -4.93 13.84 -6.08
N ARG A 109 -5.92 14.65 -5.70
CA ARG A 109 -7.22 14.70 -6.39
C ARG A 109 -7.03 15.16 -7.84
N ALA A 110 -6.35 16.28 -8.03
CA ALA A 110 -6.06 16.80 -9.36
C ALA A 110 -5.18 15.84 -10.16
N ALA A 111 -4.13 15.28 -9.56
CA ALA A 111 -3.23 14.33 -10.21
C ALA A 111 -3.94 13.06 -10.70
N VAL A 112 -4.84 12.47 -9.89
CA VAL A 112 -5.64 11.31 -10.30
C VAL A 112 -6.60 11.67 -11.42
N THR A 113 -7.26 12.83 -11.34
CA THR A 113 -8.19 13.31 -12.38
C THR A 113 -7.46 13.45 -13.72
N GLU A 114 -6.25 14.01 -13.73
CA GLU A 114 -5.43 14.16 -14.91
C GLU A 114 -5.05 12.81 -15.54
N LEU A 115 -4.62 11.84 -14.76
CA LEU A 115 -4.32 10.50 -15.24
C LEU A 115 -5.55 9.75 -15.78
N CYS A 116 -6.71 9.98 -15.18
CA CYS A 116 -7.97 9.35 -15.61
C CYS A 116 -8.46 9.87 -16.98
N ALA A 117 -7.87 10.90 -17.54
CA ALA A 117 -8.11 11.32 -18.94
C ALA A 117 -7.51 10.33 -19.96
N LEU A 118 -6.59 9.45 -19.55
CA LEU A 118 -6.06 8.38 -20.39
C LEU A 118 -7.06 7.23 -20.52
N ARG A 119 -7.18 6.67 -21.74
CA ARG A 119 -8.04 5.50 -22.00
C ARG A 119 -7.59 4.32 -21.14
N GLY A 120 -8.53 3.67 -20.47
CA GLY A 120 -8.28 2.49 -19.63
C GLY A 120 -7.65 2.80 -18.27
N VAL A 121 -7.44 4.07 -17.93
CA VAL A 121 -6.94 4.52 -16.63
C VAL A 121 -8.10 5.06 -15.80
N GLY A 122 -8.43 4.35 -14.73
CA GLY A 122 -9.32 4.83 -13.66
C GLY A 122 -8.54 5.12 -12.38
N PRO A 123 -9.22 5.54 -11.29
CA PRO A 123 -8.57 5.91 -10.03
C PRO A 123 -7.60 4.85 -9.48
N ALA A 124 -7.94 3.56 -9.57
CA ALA A 124 -7.06 2.49 -9.12
C ALA A 124 -5.77 2.38 -9.95
N THR A 125 -5.82 2.56 -11.28
CA THR A 125 -4.61 2.55 -12.11
C THR A 125 -3.81 3.85 -11.92
N ALA A 126 -4.47 4.99 -11.83
CA ALA A 126 -3.85 6.26 -11.52
C ALA A 126 -3.13 6.24 -10.17
N SER A 127 -3.75 5.66 -9.14
CA SER A 127 -3.10 5.51 -7.82
C SER A 127 -1.83 4.66 -7.86
N ALA A 128 -1.78 3.62 -8.71
CA ALA A 128 -0.57 2.81 -8.89
C ALA A 128 0.55 3.59 -9.58
N VAL A 129 0.23 4.47 -10.55
CA VAL A 129 1.21 5.37 -11.18
C VAL A 129 1.76 6.37 -10.17
N LEU A 130 0.89 7.00 -9.37
CA LEU A 130 1.33 7.98 -8.37
C LEU A 130 2.12 7.33 -7.23
N ALA A 131 1.73 6.14 -6.78
CA ALA A 131 2.41 5.43 -5.68
C ALA A 131 3.87 5.09 -6.02
N VAL A 132 4.17 4.76 -7.27
CA VAL A 132 5.55 4.43 -7.68
C VAL A 132 6.41 5.67 -7.88
N GLY A 133 5.84 6.79 -8.33
CA GLY A 133 6.61 8.03 -8.59
C GLY A 133 6.63 9.01 -7.40
N ALA A 134 5.73 8.83 -6.42
CA ALA A 134 5.60 9.67 -5.23
C ALA A 134 5.06 8.86 -4.03
N PRO A 135 5.82 7.86 -3.55
CA PRO A 135 5.41 6.93 -2.49
C PRO A 135 5.13 7.62 -1.15
N GLU A 136 5.69 8.82 -0.94
CA GLU A 136 5.51 9.66 0.24
C GLU A 136 4.13 10.32 0.32
N VAL A 137 3.43 10.46 -0.81
CA VAL A 137 2.11 11.13 -0.87
C VAL A 137 0.99 10.24 -1.40
N ALA A 138 1.29 9.13 -2.04
CA ALA A 138 0.29 8.26 -2.65
C ALA A 138 0.49 6.79 -2.28
N ALA A 139 -0.62 6.04 -2.28
CA ALA A 139 -0.65 4.60 -2.12
C ALA A 139 -1.48 3.97 -3.23
N PHE A 140 -1.13 2.77 -3.68
CA PHE A 140 -1.94 2.03 -4.63
C PHE A 140 -3.27 1.59 -3.97
N MET A 141 -4.38 1.79 -4.66
CA MET A 141 -5.69 1.28 -4.24
C MET A 141 -5.84 -0.17 -4.72
N SER A 142 -5.14 -1.11 -4.11
CA SER A 142 -5.36 -2.54 -4.33
C SER A 142 -6.61 -3.01 -3.57
N ASP A 143 -7.34 -3.97 -4.15
CA ASP A 143 -8.54 -4.53 -3.54
C ASP A 143 -8.24 -5.10 -2.14
N GLU A 144 -7.09 -5.76 -2.02
CA GLU A 144 -6.63 -6.42 -0.80
C GLU A 144 -6.24 -5.40 0.29
N ALA A 145 -5.52 -4.33 -0.07
CA ALA A 145 -5.16 -3.30 0.90
C ALA A 145 -6.38 -2.52 1.39
N VAL A 146 -7.32 -2.19 0.49
CA VAL A 146 -8.60 -1.56 0.88
C VAL A 146 -9.37 -2.46 1.84
N ALA A 147 -9.43 -3.78 1.57
CA ALA A 147 -10.08 -4.74 2.46
C ALA A 147 -9.39 -4.86 3.83
N GLY A 148 -8.11 -4.52 3.92
CA GLY A 148 -7.34 -4.52 5.17
C GLY A 148 -7.58 -3.28 6.06
N VAL A 149 -8.27 -2.25 5.55
CA VAL A 149 -8.60 -1.03 6.31
C VAL A 149 -10.04 -1.11 6.81
N PRO A 150 -10.28 -1.24 8.11
CA PRO A 150 -11.63 -1.32 8.67
C PRO A 150 -12.36 0.03 8.56
N GLY A 151 -13.69 -0.04 8.53
CA GLY A 151 -14.56 1.15 8.52
C GLY A 151 -14.71 1.82 7.15
N LEU A 152 -14.00 1.37 6.11
CA LEU A 152 -14.26 1.83 4.76
C LEU A 152 -15.58 1.23 4.22
N PRO A 153 -16.34 1.99 3.40
CA PRO A 153 -17.49 1.44 2.71
C PRO A 153 -17.08 0.37 1.70
N ALA A 154 -18.05 -0.39 1.19
CA ALA A 154 -17.80 -1.38 0.14
C ALA A 154 -16.98 -0.79 -1.01
N LEU A 155 -15.96 -1.53 -1.47
CA LEU A 155 -14.99 -1.07 -2.46
C LEU A 155 -15.68 -0.54 -3.72
N GLN A 156 -15.37 0.69 -4.07
CA GLN A 156 -15.74 1.36 -5.30
C GLN A 156 -14.49 1.93 -5.98
N TYR A 157 -14.38 1.74 -7.30
CA TYR A 157 -13.23 2.27 -8.06
C TYR A 157 -13.44 3.74 -8.46
N THR A 158 -13.89 4.57 -7.49
CA THR A 158 -14.14 6.01 -7.67
C THR A 158 -13.05 6.85 -7.02
N LEU A 159 -12.86 8.07 -7.51
CA LEU A 159 -11.94 9.03 -6.90
C LEU A 159 -12.30 9.32 -5.44
N LYS A 160 -13.59 9.45 -5.13
CA LYS A 160 -14.06 9.68 -3.75
C LYS A 160 -13.63 8.56 -2.82
N HIS A 161 -13.80 7.30 -3.23
CA HIS A 161 -13.40 6.14 -2.44
C HIS A 161 -11.89 6.06 -2.28
N TYR A 162 -11.13 6.33 -3.36
CA TYR A 162 -9.67 6.37 -3.30
C TYR A 162 -9.17 7.42 -2.29
N LEU A 163 -9.71 8.63 -2.31
CA LEU A 163 -9.27 9.69 -1.39
C LEU A 163 -9.60 9.36 0.08
N LEU A 164 -10.73 8.70 0.33
CA LEU A 164 -11.08 8.22 1.66
C LEU A 164 -10.09 7.14 2.15
N TYR A 165 -9.78 6.16 1.31
CA TYR A 165 -8.77 5.14 1.59
C TYR A 165 -7.39 5.78 1.82
N LEU A 166 -6.96 6.69 0.94
CA LEU A 166 -5.65 7.33 1.01
C LEU A 166 -5.48 8.15 2.30
N SER A 167 -6.53 8.85 2.75
CA SER A 167 -6.51 9.59 4.03
C SER A 167 -6.15 8.65 5.20
N GLN A 168 -6.83 7.50 5.31
CA GLN A 168 -6.59 6.53 6.35
C GLN A 168 -5.16 5.95 6.29
N VAL A 169 -4.68 5.63 5.08
CA VAL A 169 -3.33 5.09 4.89
C VAL A 169 -2.25 6.12 5.22
N ARG A 170 -2.46 7.39 4.89
CA ARG A 170 -1.55 8.49 5.25
C ARG A 170 -1.47 8.69 6.77
N GLU A 171 -2.62 8.70 7.45
CA GLU A 171 -2.68 8.80 8.90
C GLU A 171 -1.93 7.62 9.56
N ARG A 172 -2.13 6.40 9.07
CA ARG A 172 -1.41 5.23 9.55
C ARG A 172 0.10 5.33 9.29
N ALA A 173 0.52 5.77 8.12
CA ALA A 173 1.93 5.97 7.78
C ALA A 173 2.59 7.00 8.71
N ALA A 174 1.91 8.11 9.00
CA ALA A 174 2.39 9.12 9.93
C ALA A 174 2.53 8.57 11.37
N ALA A 175 1.53 7.86 11.87
CA ALA A 175 1.56 7.24 13.19
C ALA A 175 2.71 6.22 13.32
N LEU A 176 2.89 5.35 12.33
CA LEU A 176 3.98 4.38 12.32
C LEU A 176 5.35 5.06 12.24
N SER A 177 5.48 6.15 11.48
CA SER A 177 6.72 6.92 11.41
C SER A 177 7.08 7.58 12.74
N GLN A 178 6.09 8.11 13.46
CA GLN A 178 6.30 8.72 14.79
C GLN A 178 6.71 7.67 15.83
N ALA A 179 6.17 6.47 15.76
CA ALA A 179 6.47 5.37 16.68
C ALA A 179 7.76 4.61 16.31
N SER A 180 8.29 4.80 15.10
CA SER A 180 9.47 4.06 14.60
C SER A 180 10.77 4.78 14.93
N ALA A 181 11.70 4.08 15.56
CA ALA A 181 13.08 4.56 15.76
C ALA A 181 13.96 4.45 14.51
N SER A 182 13.58 3.64 13.52
CA SER A 182 14.46 3.17 12.44
C SER A 182 14.03 3.53 11.02
N GLY A 183 12.94 4.28 10.82
CA GLY A 183 12.55 4.58 9.45
C GLY A 183 11.24 5.30 9.23
N LEU A 184 11.17 5.98 8.11
CA LEU A 184 9.99 6.67 7.63
C LEU A 184 9.04 5.67 6.95
N TRP A 185 7.82 5.58 7.46
CA TRP A 185 6.73 4.86 6.80
C TRP A 185 6.06 5.76 5.79
N THR A 186 5.95 5.26 4.55
CA THR A 186 5.22 5.95 3.50
C THR A 186 3.85 5.30 3.29
N PRO A 187 2.86 6.03 2.72
CA PRO A 187 1.59 5.43 2.31
C PRO A 187 1.76 4.19 1.42
N HIS A 188 2.75 4.20 0.53
CA HIS A 188 3.06 3.05 -0.33
C HIS A 188 3.55 1.83 0.47
N LEU A 189 4.39 2.01 1.49
CA LEU A 189 4.83 0.92 2.36
C LEU A 189 3.69 0.35 3.19
N VAL A 190 2.78 1.19 3.68
CA VAL A 190 1.57 0.76 4.39
C VAL A 190 0.68 -0.08 3.47
N GLU A 191 0.44 0.36 2.24
CA GLU A 191 -0.30 -0.43 1.24
C GLU A 191 0.36 -1.79 0.99
N THR A 192 1.67 -1.80 0.80
CA THR A 192 2.42 -3.05 0.54
C THR A 192 2.32 -4.03 1.72
N ALA A 193 2.41 -3.53 2.94
CA ALA A 193 2.23 -4.36 4.15
C ALA A 193 0.80 -4.90 4.27
N LEU A 194 -0.23 -4.08 4.02
CA LEU A 194 -1.63 -4.50 4.04
C LEU A 194 -1.91 -5.58 2.98
N TRP A 195 -1.44 -5.36 1.75
CA TRP A 195 -1.56 -6.37 0.70
C TRP A 195 -0.88 -7.68 1.09
N THR A 196 0.35 -7.58 1.60
CA THR A 196 1.13 -8.74 2.05
C THR A 196 0.39 -9.50 3.14
N TRP A 197 -0.18 -8.79 4.12
CA TRP A 197 -0.96 -9.39 5.19
C TRP A 197 -2.20 -10.12 4.67
N VAL A 198 -3.04 -9.42 3.90
CA VAL A 198 -4.33 -9.96 3.44
C VAL A 198 -4.12 -11.14 2.48
N VAL A 199 -3.16 -11.07 1.58
CA VAL A 199 -2.85 -12.17 0.66
C VAL A 199 -2.14 -13.31 1.37
N GLY A 200 -1.20 -12.99 2.27
CA GLY A 200 -0.48 -13.97 3.06
C GLY A 200 -1.39 -14.82 3.93
N GLN A 201 -2.36 -14.20 4.62
CA GLN A 201 -3.37 -14.94 5.41
C GLN A 201 -4.19 -15.93 4.57
N LYS A 202 -4.40 -15.64 3.28
CA LYS A 202 -5.18 -16.51 2.38
C LYS A 202 -4.35 -17.62 1.75
N LEU A 203 -3.11 -17.34 1.36
CA LEU A 203 -2.31 -18.26 0.54
C LEU A 203 -1.23 -19.00 1.32
N CYS A 204 -0.68 -18.40 2.36
CA CYS A 204 0.43 -18.94 3.14
C CYS A 204 0.39 -18.48 4.61
N PRO A 205 -0.70 -18.80 5.34
CA PRO A 205 -0.89 -18.31 6.72
C PRO A 205 0.28 -18.67 7.65
N ASN A 206 0.89 -19.84 7.46
CA ASN A 206 2.02 -20.30 8.25
C ASN A 206 3.31 -19.45 8.10
N LEU A 207 3.39 -18.63 7.05
CA LEU A 207 4.52 -17.70 6.84
C LEU A 207 4.27 -16.34 7.48
N MET A 208 3.04 -16.06 7.89
CA MET A 208 2.69 -14.76 8.46
C MET A 208 3.06 -14.70 9.94
N PRO A 209 3.56 -13.55 10.43
CA PRO A 209 3.87 -13.39 11.84
C PRO A 209 2.58 -13.47 12.67
N GLU A 210 2.67 -14.11 13.85
CA GLU A 210 1.58 -14.08 14.81
C GLU A 210 1.42 -12.67 15.36
N LEU A 211 0.24 -12.10 15.21
CA LEU A 211 -0.13 -10.84 15.82
C LEU A 211 -0.75 -11.10 17.20
N SER A 212 0.05 -11.57 18.16
CA SER A 212 -0.40 -11.70 19.55
C SER A 212 -0.91 -10.34 20.06
N PRO A 213 -1.99 -10.29 20.87
CA PRO A 213 -2.47 -9.05 21.45
C PRO A 213 -1.34 -8.40 22.26
N SER A 214 -1.14 -7.08 22.09
CA SER A 214 -0.20 -6.28 22.88
C SER A 214 -0.46 -6.56 24.36
N GLN A 215 0.54 -7.04 25.08
CA GLN A 215 0.49 -7.05 26.55
C GLN A 215 0.44 -5.59 26.98
N ALA A 216 -0.77 -5.12 27.29
CA ALA A 216 -0.93 -3.87 28.03
C ALA A 216 -0.09 -4.03 29.30
N THR A 217 0.82 -3.10 29.52
CA THR A 217 1.70 -2.99 30.67
C THR A 217 0.89 -3.24 31.94
N GLN A 218 1.03 -4.40 32.55
CA GLN A 218 0.55 -4.63 33.90
C GLN A 218 1.40 -3.74 34.81
N GLN A 219 0.88 -2.57 35.14
CA GLN A 219 1.40 -1.82 36.26
C GLN A 219 1.25 -2.68 37.51
N ASP A 220 2.40 -3.07 38.02
CA ASP A 220 2.57 -3.81 39.30
C ASP A 220 2.03 -2.94 40.44
N THR A 221 0.76 -3.10 40.78
CA THR A 221 0.18 -2.52 41.99
C THR A 221 0.57 -3.43 43.15
N ARG A 222 1.78 -3.27 43.68
CA ARG A 222 2.17 -3.83 44.96
C ARG A 222 1.28 -3.24 46.07
N PRO A 223 0.56 -4.03 46.90
CA PRO A 223 -0.18 -3.52 48.02
C PRO A 223 0.79 -3.02 49.11
N ALA A 224 0.59 -1.78 49.53
CA ALA A 224 1.34 -1.21 50.62
C ALA A 224 1.19 -2.01 51.90
N ARG A 225 2.30 -2.51 52.46
CA ARG A 225 2.41 -3.25 53.71
C ARG A 225 2.07 -2.30 54.85
N LYS A 226 0.91 -2.48 55.49
CA LYS A 226 0.54 -1.76 56.70
C LYS A 226 1.46 -2.16 57.87
N HIS A 227 2.29 -1.29 58.36
CA HIS A 227 2.98 -1.41 59.64
C HIS A 227 1.96 -1.31 60.80
N ARG A 228 1.82 -2.40 61.50
CA ARG A 228 1.05 -2.45 62.76
C ARG A 228 1.99 -2.10 63.88
N THR A 229 1.89 -0.87 64.41
CA THR A 229 2.54 -0.45 65.66
C THR A 229 1.76 -1.01 66.81
N GLN A 230 2.42 -1.85 67.64
CA GLN A 230 1.92 -2.19 68.97
C GLN A 230 2.42 -1.15 69.94
N ALA A 231 1.47 -0.53 70.64
CA ALA A 231 1.78 0.29 71.83
C ALA A 231 1.56 -0.54 73.08
N LYS A 232 2.51 -0.43 73.96
CA LYS A 232 2.44 -0.88 75.35
C LYS A 232 1.66 0.14 76.18
#